data_a6e3cb0a0d9a36dc62ba4b32e43c5c7f
#
_entry.id   a6e3cb0a0d9a36dc62ba4b32e43c5c7f
#
_cell.length_a   1.000
_cell.length_b   1.000
_cell.length_c   1.000
_cell.angle_alpha   90.00
_cell.angle_beta   90.00
_cell.angle_gamma   90.00
#
_symmetry.space_group_name_H-M   'P 1'
#
loop_
_entity.id
_entity.type
_entity.pdbx_description
1 polymer ?
#
loop_
_entity_poly.entity_id
_entity_poly.type
_entity_poly.pdbx_seq_one_letter_code
_entity_poly.pdbx_strand_id
1 'polypeptide(L)'
;MKRLIIMSLFAAALPLWACSKDFDNSTVSEFDLSRYLGRWYEIARYDHSFERGLDNTMAQYILQDDGTVVVLNTGWKGGKFKLAEGKAKYPDPNGEPGALRVSFFLFFYSDYNVMMVDENYQISLVGSKAEKYLWILSRTPEPDPTLLQMILDEAESRGYDTSKLIWVDQSRNIEALE
;
A
#
# COMPACT_ATOMS: atom_id res chain seq x y z
N MET A 1 14.30 -22.84 -71.35
CA MET A 1 14.83 -22.84 -69.96
C MET A 1 14.21 -21.65 -69.21
N LYS A 2 13.19 -21.92 -68.42
CA LYS A 2 12.50 -20.86 -67.59
C LYS A 2 13.19 -20.81 -66.26
N ARG A 3 13.78 -19.66 -65.90
CA ARG A 3 14.35 -19.43 -64.56
C ARG A 3 13.26 -18.98 -63.61
N LEU A 4 13.01 -19.78 -62.58
CA LEU A 4 12.10 -19.50 -61.50
C LEU A 4 12.84 -18.61 -60.49
N ILE A 5 12.36 -17.37 -60.28
CA ILE A 5 12.91 -16.45 -59.26
C ILE A 5 12.04 -16.69 -58.00
N ILE A 6 12.66 -17.28 -56.99
CA ILE A 6 12.05 -17.43 -55.67
C ILE A 6 12.34 -16.14 -54.88
N MET A 7 11.32 -15.31 -54.71
CA MET A 7 11.38 -14.16 -53.79
C MET A 7 11.15 -14.66 -52.36
N SER A 8 12.21 -14.68 -51.58
CA SER A 8 12.12 -14.94 -50.11
C SER A 8 11.60 -13.71 -49.41
N LEU A 9 10.33 -13.78 -48.89
CA LEU A 9 9.84 -12.78 -47.95
C LEU A 9 10.52 -12.98 -46.58
N PHE A 10 11.44 -12.10 -46.27
CA PHE A 10 11.95 -11.97 -44.90
C PHE A 10 10.92 -11.19 -44.10
N ALA A 11 10.09 -11.88 -43.30
CA ALA A 11 9.25 -11.26 -42.28
C ALA A 11 10.16 -10.83 -41.12
N ALA A 12 10.44 -9.54 -41.04
CA ALA A 12 11.12 -8.96 -39.89
C ALA A 12 10.16 -8.99 -38.69
N ALA A 13 10.37 -9.95 -37.80
CA ALA A 13 9.73 -9.96 -36.50
C ALA A 13 10.34 -8.84 -35.67
N LEU A 14 9.60 -7.73 -35.51
CA LEU A 14 9.95 -6.70 -34.55
C LEU A 14 9.78 -7.30 -33.13
N PRO A 15 10.82 -7.22 -32.28
CA PRO A 15 10.64 -7.62 -30.89
C PRO A 15 9.65 -6.66 -30.25
N LEU A 16 8.49 -7.17 -29.83
CA LEU A 16 7.63 -6.51 -28.86
C LEU A 16 8.42 -6.43 -27.54
N TRP A 17 9.10 -5.33 -27.32
CA TRP A 17 9.59 -5.00 -26.01
C TRP A 17 8.34 -4.76 -25.16
N ALA A 18 7.92 -5.77 -24.40
CA ALA A 18 7.02 -5.56 -23.29
C ALA A 18 7.77 -4.64 -22.32
N CYS A 19 7.40 -3.36 -22.33
CA CYS A 19 7.81 -2.44 -21.29
C CYS A 19 7.19 -2.99 -20.00
N SER A 20 7.96 -3.71 -19.20
CA SER A 20 7.58 -3.97 -17.83
C SER A 20 7.49 -2.59 -17.19
N LYS A 21 6.29 -2.18 -16.80
CA LYS A 21 6.10 -0.93 -16.09
C LYS A 21 6.76 -1.12 -14.75
N ASP A 22 7.95 -0.56 -14.57
CA ASP A 22 8.63 -0.56 -13.28
C ASP A 22 7.76 0.27 -12.33
N PHE A 23 7.42 -0.29 -11.19
CA PHE A 23 6.70 0.45 -10.14
C PHE A 23 7.72 1.12 -9.22
N ASP A 24 7.38 2.33 -8.75
CA ASP A 24 8.19 3.09 -7.80
C ASP A 24 7.64 2.94 -6.38
N ASN A 25 8.39 2.28 -5.52
CA ASN A 25 8.08 2.11 -4.11
C ASN A 25 9.00 2.92 -3.19
N SER A 26 9.66 3.94 -3.71
CA SER A 26 10.48 4.85 -2.91
C SER A 26 9.63 5.53 -1.83
N THR A 27 10.24 5.72 -0.68
CA THR A 27 9.57 6.33 0.47
C THR A 27 9.63 7.87 0.40
N VAL A 28 8.83 8.52 1.23
CA VAL A 28 8.87 9.97 1.41
C VAL A 28 10.27 10.43 1.83
N SER A 29 10.66 11.64 1.40
CA SER A 29 11.95 12.24 1.77
C SER A 29 12.03 12.75 3.22
N GLU A 30 10.85 13.01 3.82
CA GLU A 30 10.69 13.42 5.20
C GLU A 30 9.58 12.62 5.86
N PHE A 31 9.80 12.15 7.09
CA PHE A 31 8.81 11.37 7.82
C PHE A 31 8.92 11.61 9.33
N ASP A 32 7.83 12.06 9.93
CA ASP A 32 7.68 12.22 11.38
C ASP A 32 6.81 11.07 11.93
N LEU A 33 7.49 10.09 12.55
CA LEU A 33 6.79 8.96 13.16
C LEU A 33 5.76 9.42 14.20
N SER A 34 6.05 10.46 14.98
CA SER A 34 5.16 10.92 16.04
C SER A 34 3.81 11.38 15.49
N ARG A 35 3.81 11.99 14.31
CA ARG A 35 2.61 12.40 13.59
C ARG A 35 1.90 11.23 12.91
N TYR A 36 2.65 10.16 12.58
CA TYR A 36 2.09 8.97 11.93
C TYR A 36 1.43 8.01 12.92
N LEU A 37 1.76 8.09 14.21
CA LEU A 37 1.14 7.28 15.27
C LEU A 37 -0.38 7.48 15.32
N GLY A 38 -1.06 6.60 16.08
CA GLY A 38 -2.50 6.64 16.27
C GLY A 38 -3.25 5.82 15.21
N ARG A 39 -4.48 6.21 14.93
CA ARG A 39 -5.42 5.43 14.12
C ARG A 39 -5.36 5.81 12.65
N TRP A 40 -5.45 4.78 11.80
CA TRP A 40 -5.58 4.89 10.36
C TRP A 40 -6.65 3.92 9.87
N TYR A 41 -7.65 4.41 9.14
CA TYR A 41 -8.65 3.59 8.45
C TYR A 41 -8.11 3.18 7.10
N GLU A 42 -8.28 1.91 6.73
CA GLU A 42 -7.90 1.40 5.44
C GLU A 42 -9.02 1.67 4.43
N ILE A 43 -8.77 2.60 3.52
CA ILE A 43 -9.75 3.03 2.52
C ILE A 43 -9.77 2.10 1.30
N ALA A 44 -8.58 1.69 0.86
CA ALA A 44 -8.43 0.76 -0.24
C ALA A 44 -7.13 -0.03 -0.12
N ARG A 45 -7.10 -1.19 -0.78
CA ARG A 45 -5.91 -2.06 -0.84
C ARG A 45 -5.86 -2.88 -2.11
N TYR A 46 -4.71 -3.40 -2.46
CA TYR A 46 -4.60 -4.54 -3.37
C TYR A 46 -5.03 -5.83 -2.69
N ASP A 47 -5.54 -6.80 -3.49
CA ASP A 47 -5.94 -8.11 -2.94
C ASP A 47 -4.74 -8.90 -2.45
N HIS A 48 -4.78 -9.31 -1.20
CA HIS A 48 -3.82 -10.23 -0.60
C HIS A 48 -4.48 -11.14 0.44
N SER A 49 -3.87 -12.31 0.63
CA SER A 49 -4.52 -13.43 1.32
C SER A 49 -4.83 -13.17 2.79
N PHE A 50 -4.03 -12.35 3.49
CA PHE A 50 -4.21 -12.15 4.94
C PHE A 50 -5.35 -11.16 5.29
N GLU A 51 -5.73 -10.24 4.38
CA GLU A 51 -6.86 -9.32 4.59
C GLU A 51 -8.08 -9.64 3.71
N ARG A 52 -7.99 -10.67 2.85
CA ARG A 52 -9.09 -11.03 1.96
C ARG A 52 -10.39 -11.29 2.70
N GLY A 53 -11.42 -10.51 2.33
CA GLY A 53 -12.76 -10.58 2.91
C GLY A 53 -12.89 -9.92 4.28
N LEU A 54 -11.89 -9.08 4.68
CA LEU A 54 -12.04 -8.14 5.79
C LEU A 54 -12.71 -6.86 5.29
N ASP A 55 -13.60 -6.34 6.09
CA ASP A 55 -14.22 -5.02 5.99
C ASP A 55 -13.97 -4.21 7.29
N ASN A 56 -14.25 -2.92 7.26
CA ASN A 56 -14.08 -2.02 8.40
C ASN A 56 -12.70 -2.12 9.04
N THR A 57 -11.68 -2.27 8.18
CA THR A 57 -10.29 -2.45 8.60
C THR A 57 -9.68 -1.13 9.06
N MET A 58 -8.88 -1.23 10.11
CA MET A 58 -8.21 -0.11 10.74
C MET A 58 -6.89 -0.58 11.35
N ALA A 59 -5.85 0.24 11.23
CA ALA A 59 -4.58 0.07 11.93
C ALA A 59 -4.43 1.12 13.03
N GLN A 60 -3.89 0.72 14.17
CA GLN A 60 -3.48 1.63 15.24
C GLN A 60 -2.01 1.42 15.57
N TYR A 61 -1.24 2.49 15.53
CA TYR A 61 0.19 2.51 15.81
C TYR A 61 0.44 3.15 17.16
N ILE A 62 1.11 2.42 18.07
CA ILE A 62 1.31 2.82 19.48
C ILE A 62 2.80 2.72 19.80
N LEU A 63 3.43 3.86 20.04
CA LEU A 63 4.83 3.91 20.47
C LEU A 63 4.95 3.38 21.90
N GLN A 64 5.93 2.51 22.11
CA GLN A 64 6.26 1.95 23.42
C GLN A 64 7.49 2.69 24.02
N ASP A 65 7.68 2.56 25.32
CA ASP A 65 8.80 3.19 26.05
C ASP A 65 10.16 2.71 25.57
N ASP A 66 10.25 1.52 24.99
CA ASP A 66 11.47 0.94 24.40
C ASP A 66 11.74 1.40 22.96
N GLY A 67 10.91 2.31 22.43
CA GLY A 67 11.03 2.83 21.06
C GLY A 67 10.44 1.92 19.98
N THR A 68 9.88 0.76 20.32
CA THR A 68 9.15 -0.07 19.38
C THR A 68 7.74 0.49 19.15
N VAL A 69 7.13 0.18 18.00
CA VAL A 69 5.75 0.56 17.68
C VAL A 69 4.91 -0.71 17.65
N VAL A 70 3.94 -0.82 18.54
CA VAL A 70 2.90 -1.85 18.45
C VAL A 70 1.92 -1.46 17.37
N VAL A 71 1.54 -2.42 16.52
CA VAL A 71 0.57 -2.25 15.45
C VAL A 71 -0.63 -3.15 15.72
N LEU A 72 -1.79 -2.56 15.93
CA LEU A 72 -3.05 -3.28 16.10
C LEU A 72 -3.86 -3.13 14.81
N ASN A 73 -3.97 -4.21 14.03
CA ASN A 73 -4.86 -4.26 12.88
C ASN A 73 -6.18 -4.91 13.30
N THR A 74 -7.27 -4.20 13.06
CA THR A 74 -8.63 -4.66 13.35
C THR A 74 -9.45 -4.69 12.07
N GLY A 75 -10.56 -5.43 12.09
CA GLY A 75 -11.51 -5.49 11.00
C GLY A 75 -12.59 -6.53 11.27
N TRP A 76 -13.49 -6.72 10.33
CA TRP A 76 -14.57 -7.69 10.43
C TRP A 76 -14.51 -8.66 9.25
N LYS A 77 -14.83 -9.92 9.49
CA LYS A 77 -14.92 -10.95 8.46
C LYS A 77 -16.12 -11.84 8.71
N GLY A 78 -17.10 -11.80 7.81
CA GLY A 78 -18.32 -12.57 7.98
C GLY A 78 -19.05 -12.24 9.30
N GLY A 79 -19.10 -10.96 9.66
CA GLY A 79 -19.74 -10.46 10.88
C GLY A 79 -18.98 -10.74 12.19
N LYS A 80 -17.73 -11.26 12.11
CA LYS A 80 -16.89 -11.55 13.28
C LYS A 80 -15.71 -10.58 13.35
N PHE A 81 -15.56 -9.91 14.48
CA PHE A 81 -14.41 -9.06 14.75
C PHE A 81 -13.11 -9.84 14.72
N LYS A 82 -12.09 -9.23 14.14
CA LYS A 82 -10.73 -9.74 14.02
C LYS A 82 -9.75 -8.72 14.55
N LEU A 83 -8.74 -9.19 15.26
CA LEU A 83 -7.61 -8.41 15.75
C LEU A 83 -6.33 -9.18 15.44
N ALA A 84 -5.36 -8.47 14.89
CA ALA A 84 -3.99 -8.94 14.74
C ALA A 84 -3.05 -7.92 15.37
N GLU A 85 -2.18 -8.39 16.27
CA GLU A 85 -1.15 -7.57 16.89
C GLU A 85 0.18 -7.82 16.20
N GLY A 86 0.86 -6.77 15.85
CA GLY A 86 2.18 -6.78 15.23
C GLY A 86 3.11 -5.74 15.85
N LYS A 87 4.31 -5.68 15.32
CA LYS A 87 5.33 -4.69 15.72
C LYS A 87 5.93 -4.05 14.48
N ALA A 88 6.12 -2.74 14.55
CA ALA A 88 6.87 -2.01 13.54
C ALA A 88 8.16 -1.46 14.14
N LYS A 89 9.20 -1.36 13.32
CA LYS A 89 10.48 -0.73 13.67
C LYS A 89 11.13 -0.12 12.43
N TYR A 90 12.03 0.82 12.66
CA TYR A 90 12.98 1.23 11.63
C TYR A 90 14.06 0.14 11.49
N PRO A 91 14.37 -0.30 10.26
CA PRO A 91 15.49 -1.22 10.03
C PRO A 91 16.82 -0.55 10.29
N ASP A 92 16.93 0.75 9.95
CA ASP A 92 18.05 1.63 10.20
C ASP A 92 17.51 3.01 10.61
N PRO A 93 17.79 3.51 11.82
CA PRO A 93 17.34 4.83 12.26
C PRO A 93 17.89 6.00 11.41
N ASN A 94 18.99 5.79 10.69
CA ASN A 94 19.58 6.76 9.76
C ASN A 94 19.28 6.41 8.29
N GLY A 95 18.39 5.44 8.06
CA GLY A 95 18.00 4.98 6.73
C GLY A 95 16.97 5.88 6.07
N GLU A 96 16.29 5.33 5.06
CA GLU A 96 15.28 6.07 4.31
C GLU A 96 14.09 6.44 5.20
N PRO A 97 13.71 7.73 5.26
CA PRO A 97 12.50 8.16 5.96
C PRO A 97 11.27 7.40 5.44
N GLY A 98 10.35 7.03 6.34
CA GLY A 98 9.15 6.26 5.96
C GLY A 98 9.38 4.78 5.63
N ALA A 99 10.63 4.30 5.59
CA ALA A 99 10.94 2.88 5.43
C ALA A 99 10.86 2.17 6.78
N LEU A 100 9.82 1.40 7.00
CA LEU A 100 9.58 0.63 8.21
C LEU A 100 9.62 -0.88 7.92
N ARG A 101 9.76 -1.67 8.96
CA ARG A 101 9.60 -3.12 8.91
C ARG A 101 8.50 -3.53 9.87
N VAL A 102 7.48 -4.25 9.38
CA VAL A 102 6.33 -4.68 10.17
C VAL A 102 6.28 -6.20 10.25
N SER A 103 6.02 -6.73 11.44
CA SER A 103 5.86 -8.16 11.70
C SER A 103 4.57 -8.42 12.47
N PHE A 104 3.76 -9.37 11.97
CA PHE A 104 2.61 -9.94 12.65
C PHE A 104 2.83 -11.40 13.09
N PHE A 105 4.01 -11.95 12.81
CA PHE A 105 4.32 -13.33 13.19
C PHE A 105 5.81 -13.49 13.53
N LEU A 106 6.12 -13.65 14.81
CA LEU A 106 7.46 -13.92 15.35
C LEU A 106 8.54 -12.96 14.80
N PHE A 107 9.45 -13.48 13.98
CA PHE A 107 10.61 -12.77 13.45
C PHE A 107 10.50 -12.44 11.95
N PHE A 108 9.36 -12.72 11.34
CA PHE A 108 9.14 -12.45 9.90
C PHE A 108 8.69 -11.01 9.69
N TYR A 109 9.64 -10.17 9.32
CA TYR A 109 9.38 -8.76 9.01
C TYR A 109 9.21 -8.55 7.51
N SER A 110 8.16 -7.84 7.15
CA SER A 110 7.90 -7.36 5.79
C SER A 110 8.23 -5.88 5.68
N ASP A 111 8.62 -5.44 4.48
CA ASP A 111 8.80 -4.03 4.20
C ASP A 111 7.45 -3.31 4.26
N TYR A 112 7.46 -2.11 4.83
CA TYR A 112 6.34 -1.19 4.94
C TYR A 112 6.86 0.19 4.58
N ASN A 113 6.59 0.61 3.35
CA ASN A 113 7.08 1.83 2.77
C ASN A 113 5.98 2.89 2.77
N VAL A 114 6.12 3.93 3.55
CA VAL A 114 5.29 5.13 3.42
C VAL A 114 5.78 5.87 2.19
N MET A 115 5.06 5.70 1.07
CA MET A 115 5.44 6.25 -0.22
C MET A 115 4.96 7.70 -0.39
N MET A 116 3.83 8.02 0.23
CA MET A 116 3.28 9.37 0.33
C MET A 116 2.52 9.53 1.64
N VAL A 117 2.59 10.70 2.22
CA VAL A 117 1.70 11.20 3.27
C VAL A 117 1.52 12.71 3.04
N ASP A 118 0.29 13.21 3.17
CA ASP A 118 0.03 14.63 3.02
C ASP A 118 0.65 15.46 4.16
N GLU A 119 0.80 16.75 3.96
CA GLU A 119 1.44 17.67 4.93
C GLU A 119 0.77 17.64 6.31
N ASN A 120 -0.52 17.34 6.37
CA ASN A 120 -1.29 17.27 7.62
C ASN A 120 -1.39 15.86 8.21
N TYR A 121 -0.81 14.86 7.54
CA TYR A 121 -0.89 13.45 7.94
C TYR A 121 -2.32 12.93 8.01
N GLN A 122 -3.17 13.32 7.04
CA GLN A 122 -4.58 12.89 6.97
C GLN A 122 -4.77 11.68 6.07
N ILE A 123 -3.94 11.54 5.02
CA ILE A 123 -3.99 10.42 4.08
C ILE A 123 -2.59 9.91 3.78
N SER A 124 -2.44 8.61 3.55
CA SER A 124 -1.14 7.97 3.30
C SER A 124 -1.24 6.87 2.26
N LEU A 125 -0.28 6.82 1.33
CA LEU A 125 -0.04 5.73 0.40
C LEU A 125 1.07 4.84 0.95
N VAL A 126 0.77 3.58 1.12
CA VAL A 126 1.70 2.60 1.68
C VAL A 126 1.89 1.45 0.72
N GLY A 127 3.13 1.03 0.56
CA GLY A 127 3.49 -0.11 -0.26
C GLY A 127 4.58 -0.96 0.37
N SER A 128 5.17 -1.82 -0.43
CA SER A 128 6.32 -2.63 -0.04
C SER A 128 7.27 -2.81 -1.24
N LYS A 129 8.37 -3.54 -1.06
CA LYS A 129 9.25 -3.92 -2.19
C LYS A 129 8.55 -4.80 -3.24
N ALA A 130 7.38 -5.35 -2.93
CA ALA A 130 6.60 -6.16 -3.87
C ALA A 130 5.39 -5.37 -4.35
N GLU A 131 5.26 -5.17 -5.67
CA GLU A 131 4.15 -4.45 -6.32
C GLU A 131 2.75 -4.89 -5.88
N LYS A 132 2.59 -6.15 -5.49
CA LYS A 132 1.32 -6.73 -5.06
C LYS A 132 0.77 -6.20 -3.74
N TYR A 133 1.51 -5.35 -3.05
CA TYR A 133 1.09 -4.74 -1.79
C TYR A 133 0.96 -3.24 -1.94
N LEU A 134 -0.26 -2.77 -1.78
CA LEU A 134 -0.61 -1.35 -1.81
C LEU A 134 -1.79 -1.10 -0.88
N TRP A 135 -1.72 -0.02 -0.10
CA TRP A 135 -2.78 0.44 0.78
C TRP A 135 -2.94 1.95 0.69
N ILE A 136 -4.19 2.40 0.75
CA ILE A 136 -4.56 3.79 0.98
C ILE A 136 -5.15 3.86 2.38
N LEU A 137 -4.51 4.65 3.25
CA LEU A 137 -4.91 4.84 4.63
C LEU A 137 -5.39 6.28 4.85
N SER A 138 -6.39 6.47 5.71
CA SER A 138 -6.92 7.79 6.07
C SER A 138 -7.16 7.91 7.57
N ARG A 139 -7.10 9.15 8.08
CA ARG A 139 -7.47 9.44 9.48
C ARG A 139 -8.96 9.38 9.73
N THR A 140 -9.76 9.45 8.68
CA THR A 140 -11.22 9.34 8.73
C THR A 140 -11.68 8.17 7.88
N PRO A 141 -12.78 7.48 8.23
CA PRO A 141 -13.33 6.40 7.41
C PRO A 141 -13.88 6.91 6.06
N GLU A 142 -14.18 8.20 5.97
CA GLU A 142 -14.54 8.93 4.75
C GLU A 142 -13.50 10.04 4.52
N PRO A 143 -12.48 9.79 3.68
CA PRO A 143 -11.45 10.80 3.40
C PRO A 143 -12.01 11.95 2.57
N ASP A 144 -11.38 13.13 2.70
CA ASP A 144 -11.64 14.26 1.80
C ASP A 144 -11.43 13.81 0.33
N PRO A 145 -12.41 14.08 -0.57
CA PRO A 145 -12.31 13.64 -1.96
C PRO A 145 -11.10 14.21 -2.70
N THR A 146 -10.63 15.41 -2.35
CA THR A 146 -9.44 16.02 -2.96
C THR A 146 -8.17 15.28 -2.55
N LEU A 147 -8.05 14.94 -1.26
CA LEU A 147 -6.93 14.14 -0.77
C LEU A 147 -6.94 12.74 -1.37
N LEU A 148 -8.12 12.14 -1.50
CA LEU A 148 -8.27 10.82 -2.11
C LEU A 148 -7.84 10.82 -3.58
N GLN A 149 -8.24 11.83 -4.36
CA GLN A 149 -7.83 11.94 -5.76
C GLN A 149 -6.31 12.13 -5.86
N MET A 150 -5.73 13.00 -5.05
CA MET A 150 -4.29 13.23 -5.00
C MET A 150 -3.50 11.94 -4.75
N ILE A 151 -3.95 11.09 -3.82
CA ILE A 151 -3.27 9.83 -3.50
C ILE A 151 -3.42 8.79 -4.62
N LEU A 152 -4.54 8.78 -5.33
CA LEU A 152 -4.76 7.93 -6.50
C LEU A 152 -3.85 8.34 -7.67
N ASP A 153 -3.75 9.64 -7.95
CA ASP A 153 -2.87 10.19 -8.98
C ASP A 153 -1.40 9.86 -8.67
N GLU A 154 -0.99 9.95 -7.41
CA GLU A 154 0.34 9.55 -6.97
C GLU A 154 0.59 8.05 -7.17
N ALA A 155 -0.35 7.19 -6.81
CA ALA A 155 -0.23 5.75 -7.02
C ALA A 155 -0.07 5.42 -8.51
N GLU A 156 -0.85 6.06 -9.39
CA GLU A 156 -0.76 5.87 -10.84
C GLU A 156 0.56 6.38 -11.40
N SER A 157 1.05 7.54 -10.94
CA SER A 157 2.33 8.11 -11.35
C SER A 157 3.50 7.17 -11.04
N ARG A 158 3.40 6.44 -9.92
CA ARG A 158 4.37 5.43 -9.49
C ARG A 158 4.24 4.08 -10.19
N GLY A 159 3.28 3.95 -11.11
CA GLY A 159 3.11 2.73 -11.89
C GLY A 159 2.11 1.73 -11.34
N TYR A 160 1.44 2.01 -10.23
CA TYR A 160 0.39 1.14 -9.70
C TYR A 160 -0.90 1.26 -10.53
N ASP A 161 -1.61 0.16 -10.67
CA ASP A 161 -2.88 0.09 -11.39
C ASP A 161 -4.04 0.26 -10.40
N THR A 162 -4.53 1.50 -10.26
CA THR A 162 -5.58 1.84 -9.31
C THR A 162 -6.90 1.11 -9.55
N SER A 163 -7.13 0.58 -10.77
CA SER A 163 -8.30 -0.24 -11.07
C SER A 163 -8.33 -1.59 -10.33
N LYS A 164 -7.19 -2.03 -9.78
CA LYS A 164 -7.07 -3.26 -8.97
C LYS A 164 -7.37 -3.04 -7.49
N LEU A 165 -7.59 -1.79 -7.08
CA LEU A 165 -7.90 -1.48 -5.69
C LEU A 165 -9.25 -2.06 -5.27
N ILE A 166 -9.26 -2.75 -4.15
CA ILE A 166 -10.45 -3.16 -3.42
C ILE A 166 -10.79 -2.04 -2.44
N TRP A 167 -11.94 -1.40 -2.63
CA TRP A 167 -12.45 -0.40 -1.70
C TRP A 167 -13.02 -1.08 -0.47
N VAL A 168 -12.60 -0.64 0.70
CA VAL A 168 -12.98 -1.24 1.98
C VAL A 168 -14.23 -0.56 2.50
N ASP A 169 -15.26 -1.36 2.78
CA ASP A 169 -16.45 -0.85 3.48
C ASP A 169 -16.07 -0.39 4.90
N GLN A 170 -16.38 0.88 5.22
CA GLN A 170 -16.09 1.51 6.51
C GLN A 170 -17.38 1.90 7.27
N SER A 171 -18.54 1.39 6.87
CA SER A 171 -19.85 1.77 7.42
C SER A 171 -19.93 1.65 8.94
N ARG A 172 -19.40 0.57 9.53
CA ARG A 172 -19.37 0.36 10.99
C ARG A 172 -18.48 1.35 11.73
N ASN A 173 -17.39 1.79 11.09
CA ASN A 173 -16.48 2.77 11.67
C ASN A 173 -17.08 4.18 11.60
N ILE A 174 -17.90 4.47 10.58
CA ILE A 174 -18.67 5.71 10.46
C ILE A 174 -19.73 5.77 11.57
N GLU A 175 -20.56 4.73 11.69
CA GLU A 175 -21.59 4.63 12.73
C GLU A 175 -21.03 4.77 14.16
N ALA A 176 -19.78 4.35 14.40
CA ALA A 176 -19.14 4.46 15.70
C ALA A 176 -18.62 5.88 16.02
N LEU A 177 -18.61 6.80 15.05
CA LEU A 177 -18.20 8.21 15.22
C LEU A 177 -19.40 9.13 15.42
N GLU A 178 -20.62 8.68 15.10
CA GLU A 178 -21.90 9.38 15.34
C GLU A 178 -22.38 9.20 16.79
#